data_6eeda8dad907943c5d79cdc0e47aea89
#
_entry.id   6eeda8dad907943c5d79cdc0e47aea89
#
_cell.length_a   1.000
_cell.length_b   1.000
_cell.length_c   1.000
_cell.angle_alpha   90.00
_cell.angle_beta   90.00
_cell.angle_gamma   90.00
#
_symmetry.space_group_name_H-M   'P 1'
#
loop_
_entity.id
_entity.type
_entity.pdbx_description
1 polymer ?
#
loop_
_entity_poly.entity_id
_entity_poly.type
_entity_poly.pdbx_seq_one_letter_code
_entity_poly.pdbx_strand_id
1 'polypeptide(L)'
;MLKSYIALMIRNLRKQFGYTLINISGLAIGMSCCVLIFLYVQDELRFDAHGNVSSQVFRVANGAMASGPSSLGPVLKSEYPEVLEYARVKPPFGVWLMRFGDQVFYEKRVYWADASVFEMFSWSLVKGDPGTALSKPNTVV
;
A
#
# COMPACT_ATOMS: atom_id res chain seq x y z
N MET A 1 15.26 -8.68 51.27
CA MET A 1 14.50 -7.41 51.16
C MET A 1 13.53 -7.41 49.97
N LEU A 2 13.92 -7.72 48.75
CA LEU A 2 13.03 -7.71 47.55
C LEU A 2 11.77 -8.58 47.69
N LYS A 3 11.93 -9.81 48.23
CA LYS A 3 10.80 -10.75 48.47
C LYS A 3 9.74 -10.19 49.42
N SER A 4 10.15 -9.45 50.45
CA SER A 4 9.21 -8.83 51.41
C SER A 4 8.45 -7.68 50.82
N TYR A 5 9.06 -6.88 49.93
CA TYR A 5 8.37 -5.80 49.19
C TYR A 5 7.34 -6.36 48.24
N ILE A 6 7.68 -7.39 47.48
CA ILE A 6 6.76 -8.06 46.55
C ILE A 6 5.56 -8.65 47.30
N ALA A 7 5.78 -9.33 48.44
CA ALA A 7 4.70 -9.88 49.24
C ALA A 7 3.77 -8.81 49.81
N LEU A 8 4.30 -7.64 50.22
CA LEU A 8 3.54 -6.49 50.67
C LEU A 8 2.71 -5.88 49.53
N MET A 9 3.28 -5.74 48.34
CA MET A 9 2.57 -5.26 47.16
C MET A 9 1.38 -6.18 46.81
N ILE A 10 1.60 -7.48 46.72
CA ILE A 10 0.54 -8.45 46.42
C ILE A 10 -0.58 -8.40 47.47
N ARG A 11 -0.25 -8.27 48.74
CA ARG A 11 -1.25 -8.16 49.81
C ARG A 11 -2.06 -6.87 49.72
N ASN A 12 -1.44 -5.75 49.38
CA ASN A 12 -2.14 -4.47 49.15
C ASN A 12 -3.05 -4.53 47.91
N LEU A 13 -2.59 -5.12 46.82
CA LEU A 13 -3.41 -5.31 45.59
C LEU A 13 -4.66 -6.15 45.90
N ARG A 14 -4.54 -7.20 46.70
CA ARG A 14 -5.70 -8.01 47.12
C ARG A 14 -6.65 -7.27 48.09
N LYS A 15 -6.12 -6.41 48.97
CA LYS A 15 -6.90 -5.67 49.94
C LYS A 15 -7.76 -4.57 49.27
N GLN A 16 -7.26 -4.01 48.16
CA GLN A 16 -7.95 -2.95 47.38
C GLN A 16 -8.27 -3.44 45.95
N PHE A 17 -8.84 -4.66 45.86
CA PHE A 17 -9.06 -5.32 44.57
C PHE A 17 -9.84 -4.49 43.55
N GLY A 18 -10.93 -3.84 43.96
CA GLY A 18 -11.75 -3.01 43.07
C GLY A 18 -11.00 -1.84 42.47
N TYR A 19 -10.26 -1.10 43.31
CA TYR A 19 -9.46 0.04 42.86
C TYR A 19 -8.31 -0.42 41.92
N THR A 20 -7.66 -1.50 42.28
CA THR A 20 -6.58 -2.09 41.48
C THR A 20 -7.08 -2.56 40.11
N LEU A 21 -8.25 -3.22 40.09
CA LEU A 21 -8.84 -3.71 38.85
C LEU A 21 -9.17 -2.57 37.88
N ILE A 22 -9.78 -1.48 38.39
CA ILE A 22 -10.11 -0.31 37.56
C ILE A 22 -8.84 0.32 36.98
N ASN A 23 -7.80 0.49 37.78
CA ASN A 23 -6.56 1.08 37.30
C ASN A 23 -5.82 0.20 36.30
N ILE A 24 -5.75 -1.12 36.52
CA ILE A 24 -5.11 -2.04 35.59
C ILE A 24 -5.91 -2.11 34.28
N SER A 25 -7.24 -2.20 34.37
CA SER A 25 -8.06 -2.24 33.15
C SER A 25 -7.99 -0.93 32.34
N GLY A 26 -8.01 0.21 32.99
CA GLY A 26 -7.84 1.51 32.35
C GLY A 26 -6.48 1.64 31.66
N LEU A 27 -5.41 1.23 32.34
CA LEU A 27 -4.05 1.21 31.76
C LEU A 27 -3.95 0.23 30.58
N ALA A 28 -4.51 -0.99 30.73
CA ALA A 28 -4.51 -1.99 29.69
C ALA A 28 -5.26 -1.51 28.43
N ILE A 29 -6.42 -0.89 28.59
CA ILE A 29 -7.18 -0.31 27.46
C ILE A 29 -6.38 0.80 26.80
N GLY A 30 -5.82 1.74 27.57
CA GLY A 30 -5.00 2.82 27.05
C GLY A 30 -3.79 2.33 26.27
N MET A 31 -3.05 1.37 26.82
CA MET A 31 -1.90 0.78 26.10
C MET A 31 -2.34 0.04 24.83
N SER A 32 -3.45 -0.69 24.87
CA SER A 32 -3.98 -1.38 23.69
C SER A 32 -4.34 -0.40 22.57
N CYS A 33 -5.00 0.70 22.90
CA CYS A 33 -5.30 1.75 21.93
C CYS A 33 -4.02 2.36 21.33
N CYS A 34 -3.01 2.64 22.13
CA CYS A 34 -1.74 3.17 21.64
C CYS A 34 -1.04 2.19 20.68
N VAL A 35 -1.02 0.89 21.03
CA VAL A 35 -0.43 -0.14 20.17
C VAL A 35 -1.18 -0.27 18.86
N LEU A 36 -2.51 -0.27 18.88
CA LEU A 36 -3.33 -0.35 17.67
C LEU A 36 -3.12 0.86 16.75
N ILE A 37 -3.09 2.08 17.33
CA ILE A 37 -2.79 3.29 16.55
C ILE A 37 -1.38 3.22 15.96
N PHE A 38 -0.40 2.78 16.72
CA PHE A 38 0.97 2.65 16.25
C PHE A 38 1.09 1.64 15.10
N LEU A 39 0.44 0.48 15.22
CA LEU A 39 0.41 -0.53 14.15
C LEU A 39 -0.30 0.00 12.90
N TYR A 40 -1.42 0.70 13.08
CA TYR A 40 -2.13 1.32 11.96
C TYR A 40 -1.26 2.36 11.24
N VAL A 41 -0.61 3.25 11.98
CA VAL A 41 0.29 4.26 11.40
C VAL A 41 1.47 3.60 10.69
N GLN A 42 2.04 2.53 11.26
CA GLN A 42 3.11 1.78 10.60
C GLN A 42 2.64 1.14 9.29
N ASP A 43 1.45 0.57 9.26
CA ASP A 43 0.88 -0.04 8.06
C ASP A 43 0.63 1.01 6.98
N GLU A 44 0.04 2.14 7.34
CA GLU A 44 -0.22 3.26 6.43
C GLU A 44 1.07 3.84 5.83
N LEU A 45 2.10 4.05 6.66
CA LEU A 45 3.40 4.54 6.19
C LEU A 45 4.16 3.52 5.31
N ARG A 46 3.86 2.23 5.47
CA ARG A 46 4.45 1.16 4.65
C ARG A 46 3.68 0.92 3.37
N PHE A 47 2.45 1.39 3.26
CA PHE A 47 1.59 1.15 2.10
C PHE A 47 2.22 1.66 0.80
N ASP A 48 2.81 2.85 0.81
CA ASP A 48 3.50 3.45 -0.34
C ASP A 48 4.95 2.98 -0.51
N ALA A 49 5.49 2.25 0.47
CA ALA A 49 6.88 1.77 0.45
C ALA A 49 7.06 0.39 -0.22
N HIS A 50 6.05 -0.07 -0.96
CA HIS A 50 6.11 -1.35 -1.68
C HIS A 50 7.01 -1.23 -2.91
N GLY A 51 8.19 -1.82 -2.81
CA GLY A 51 9.18 -1.93 -3.89
C GLY A 51 10.48 -1.17 -3.62
N ASN A 52 11.57 -1.72 -4.12
CA ASN A 52 12.93 -1.16 -3.97
C ASN A 52 13.12 0.20 -4.68
N VAL A 53 12.12 0.65 -5.44
CA VAL A 53 12.18 1.84 -6.31
C VAL A 53 11.21 2.95 -5.89
N SER A 54 10.43 2.78 -4.81
CA SER A 54 9.38 3.73 -4.41
C SER A 54 9.91 5.15 -4.15
N SER A 55 11.14 5.29 -3.66
CA SER A 55 11.79 6.60 -3.45
C SER A 55 12.24 7.30 -4.74
N GLN A 56 12.25 6.60 -5.87
CA GLN A 56 12.68 7.12 -7.18
C GLN A 56 11.51 7.27 -8.15
N VAL A 57 10.30 6.86 -7.75
CA VAL A 57 9.09 6.97 -8.57
C VAL A 57 8.38 8.27 -8.25
N PHE A 58 8.20 9.10 -9.26
CA PHE A 58 7.54 10.39 -9.14
C PHE A 58 6.29 10.43 -10.01
N ARG A 59 5.21 10.94 -9.46
CA ARG A 59 4.00 11.19 -10.22
C ARG A 59 4.04 12.58 -10.83
N VAL A 60 3.94 12.66 -12.15
CA VAL A 60 3.84 13.93 -12.83
C VAL A 60 2.39 14.42 -12.80
N ALA A 61 2.19 15.65 -12.33
CA ALA A 61 0.89 16.30 -12.25
C ALA A 61 0.94 17.67 -12.94
N ASN A 62 -0.17 18.10 -13.50
CA ASN A 62 -0.32 19.43 -14.07
C ASN A 62 -1.28 20.24 -13.16
N GLY A 63 -0.70 21.07 -12.30
CA GLY A 63 -1.44 21.81 -11.30
C GLY A 63 -2.17 20.85 -10.32
N ALA A 64 -3.47 21.01 -10.18
CA ALA A 64 -4.31 20.16 -9.33
C ALA A 64 -4.69 18.82 -9.97
N MET A 65 -4.42 18.63 -11.27
CA MET A 65 -4.78 17.42 -12.00
C MET A 65 -3.58 16.47 -12.08
N ALA A 66 -3.77 15.24 -11.62
CA ALA A 66 -2.79 14.17 -11.77
C ALA A 66 -2.86 13.54 -13.17
N SER A 67 -2.93 14.37 -14.21
CA SER A 67 -3.00 13.93 -15.59
C SER A 67 -2.16 14.86 -16.47
N GLY A 68 -1.56 14.31 -17.51
CA GLY A 68 -0.76 15.04 -18.48
C GLY A 68 -0.97 14.50 -19.90
N PRO A 69 -0.42 15.17 -20.92
CA PRO A 69 -0.41 14.67 -22.29
C PRO A 69 0.23 13.29 -22.37
N SER A 70 -0.31 12.42 -23.22
CA SER A 70 0.25 11.06 -23.40
C SER A 70 1.67 11.05 -23.99
N SER A 71 2.08 12.12 -24.65
CA SER A 71 3.43 12.33 -25.19
C SER A 71 4.47 12.71 -24.13
N LEU A 72 4.04 13.13 -22.94
CA LEU A 72 4.95 13.65 -21.91
C LEU A 72 6.00 12.63 -21.45
N GLY A 73 5.59 11.39 -21.20
CA GLY A 73 6.51 10.33 -20.79
C GLY A 73 7.63 10.06 -21.79
N PRO A 74 7.33 9.80 -23.06
CA PRO A 74 8.34 9.65 -24.10
C PRO A 74 9.30 10.86 -24.24
N VAL A 75 8.76 12.08 -24.19
CA VAL A 75 9.57 13.31 -24.28
C VAL A 75 10.51 13.44 -23.08
N LEU A 76 10.00 13.24 -21.86
CA LEU A 76 10.83 13.31 -20.67
C LEU A 76 11.99 12.31 -20.73
N LYS A 77 11.73 11.07 -21.14
CA LYS A 77 12.77 10.05 -21.27
C LYS A 77 13.79 10.37 -22.36
N SER A 78 13.39 11.05 -23.43
CA SER A 78 14.31 11.42 -24.53
C SER A 78 15.15 12.64 -24.23
N GLU A 79 14.63 13.59 -23.47
CA GLU A 79 15.30 14.88 -23.21
C GLU A 79 16.08 14.93 -21.90
N TYR A 80 15.72 14.07 -20.91
CA TYR A 80 16.31 14.08 -19.57
C TYR A 80 16.93 12.72 -19.24
N PRO A 81 18.27 12.60 -19.24
CA PRO A 81 18.98 11.36 -18.93
C PRO A 81 18.71 10.81 -17.53
N GLU A 82 18.25 11.66 -16.61
CA GLU A 82 17.88 11.30 -15.25
C GLU A 82 16.57 10.50 -15.20
N VAL A 83 15.74 10.57 -16.24
CA VAL A 83 14.51 9.81 -16.37
C VAL A 83 14.81 8.44 -16.94
N LEU A 84 14.99 7.47 -16.07
CA LEU A 84 15.35 6.10 -16.44
C LEU A 84 14.21 5.39 -17.17
N GLU A 85 12.96 5.53 -16.66
CA GLU A 85 11.79 4.92 -17.25
C GLU A 85 10.53 5.75 -16.96
N TYR A 86 9.49 5.53 -17.72
CA TYR A 86 8.17 6.11 -17.49
C TYR A 86 7.07 5.04 -17.67
N ALA A 87 5.97 5.21 -16.96
CA ALA A 87 4.76 4.42 -17.19
C ALA A 87 3.53 5.34 -17.19
N ARG A 88 2.72 5.21 -18.22
CA ARG A 88 1.43 5.91 -18.28
C ARG A 88 0.36 4.95 -17.81
N VAL A 89 -0.47 5.43 -16.90
CA VAL A 89 -1.61 4.68 -16.39
C VAL A 89 -2.86 5.52 -16.62
N LYS A 90 -3.80 4.99 -17.40
CA LYS A 90 -5.09 5.64 -17.61
C LYS A 90 -6.14 4.97 -16.73
N PRO A 91 -6.85 5.75 -15.89
CA PRO A 91 -7.88 5.19 -15.02
C PRO A 91 -9.04 4.60 -15.81
N PRO A 92 -9.82 3.71 -15.21
CA PRO A 92 -10.95 3.08 -15.86
C PRO A 92 -12.01 4.12 -16.25
N PHE A 93 -12.59 3.94 -17.41
CA PHE A 93 -13.72 4.73 -17.88
C PHE A 93 -14.87 3.79 -18.24
N GLY A 94 -15.93 3.82 -17.44
CA GLY A 94 -17.11 2.99 -17.67
C GLY A 94 -16.97 1.54 -17.24
N VAL A 95 -17.83 0.71 -17.79
CA VAL A 95 -17.87 -0.75 -17.54
C VAL A 95 -17.45 -1.46 -18.81
N TRP A 96 -16.52 -2.39 -18.68
CA TRP A 96 -16.00 -3.15 -19.79
C TRP A 96 -16.58 -4.55 -19.81
N LEU A 97 -17.07 -4.96 -20.98
CA LEU A 97 -17.47 -6.34 -21.21
C LEU A 97 -16.24 -7.15 -21.62
N MET A 98 -15.85 -8.08 -20.78
CA MET A 98 -14.69 -8.95 -21.01
C MET A 98 -15.15 -10.37 -21.27
N ARG A 99 -14.40 -11.07 -22.13
CA ARG A 99 -14.62 -12.49 -22.44
C ARG A 99 -13.34 -13.28 -22.20
N PHE A 100 -13.47 -14.38 -21.48
CA PHE A 100 -12.42 -15.36 -21.34
C PHE A 100 -12.99 -16.76 -21.61
N GLY A 101 -12.60 -17.36 -22.71
CA GLY A 101 -13.25 -18.58 -23.22
C GLY A 101 -14.73 -18.37 -23.49
N ASP A 102 -15.58 -19.17 -22.85
CA ASP A 102 -17.04 -19.06 -22.97
C ASP A 102 -17.67 -18.17 -21.88
N GLN A 103 -16.86 -17.69 -20.94
CA GLN A 103 -17.35 -16.82 -19.87
C GLN A 103 -17.30 -15.35 -20.29
N VAL A 104 -18.39 -14.65 -20.03
CA VAL A 104 -18.53 -13.21 -20.28
C VAL A 104 -18.85 -12.53 -18.97
N PHE A 105 -18.11 -11.49 -18.62
CA PHE A 105 -18.29 -10.74 -17.36
C PHE A 105 -18.08 -9.25 -17.56
N TYR A 106 -18.64 -8.46 -16.65
CA TYR A 106 -18.47 -7.01 -16.62
C TYR A 106 -17.41 -6.64 -15.61
N GLU A 107 -16.41 -5.88 -16.06
CA GLU A 107 -15.34 -5.36 -15.18
C GLU A 107 -15.35 -3.84 -15.17
N LYS A 108 -15.26 -3.26 -13.95
CA LYS A 108 -15.30 -1.80 -13.74
C LYS A 108 -13.91 -1.21 -13.54
N ARG A 109 -12.93 -2.00 -13.11
CA ARG A 109 -11.59 -1.53 -12.76
C ARG A 109 -10.55 -2.00 -13.77
N VAL A 110 -10.75 -1.65 -15.04
CA VAL A 110 -9.80 -1.95 -16.12
C VAL A 110 -8.94 -0.72 -16.35
N TYR A 111 -7.67 -0.81 -16.02
CA TYR A 111 -6.68 0.23 -16.24
C TYR A 111 -5.90 -0.06 -17.53
N TRP A 112 -5.57 0.99 -18.25
CA TRP A 112 -4.68 0.92 -19.38
C TRP A 112 -3.31 1.35 -18.91
N ALA A 113 -2.31 0.53 -19.13
CA ALA A 113 -0.96 0.80 -18.66
C ALA A 113 0.08 0.44 -19.70
N ASP A 114 1.21 1.15 -19.70
CA ASP A 114 2.40 0.77 -20.44
C ASP A 114 3.03 -0.50 -19.83
N ALA A 115 3.77 -1.27 -20.63
CA ALA A 115 4.42 -2.50 -20.18
C ALA A 115 5.40 -2.28 -19.01
N SER A 116 6.03 -1.10 -18.96
CA SER A 116 6.97 -0.69 -17.91
C SER A 116 6.35 -0.56 -16.50
N VAL A 117 5.02 -0.60 -16.38
CA VAL A 117 4.34 -0.46 -15.08
C VAL A 117 4.76 -1.53 -14.08
N PHE A 118 4.91 -2.78 -14.52
CA PHE A 118 5.30 -3.88 -13.63
C PHE A 118 6.73 -3.73 -13.10
N GLU A 119 7.64 -3.31 -13.97
CA GLU A 119 9.04 -3.08 -13.60
C GLU A 119 9.16 -1.87 -12.67
N MET A 120 8.49 -0.75 -13.03
CA MET A 120 8.54 0.49 -12.26
C MET A 120 7.96 0.33 -10.84
N PHE A 121 6.87 -0.40 -10.68
CA PHE A 121 6.26 -0.62 -9.37
C PHE A 121 6.68 -1.93 -8.71
N SER A 122 7.54 -2.72 -9.35
CA SER A 122 8.00 -4.03 -8.85
C SER A 122 6.84 -4.97 -8.51
N TRP A 123 5.74 -4.90 -9.25
CA TRP A 123 4.59 -5.76 -9.01
C TRP A 123 4.87 -7.18 -9.50
N SER A 124 4.67 -8.14 -8.61
CA SER A 124 4.79 -9.55 -8.96
C SER A 124 3.47 -10.10 -9.48
N LEU A 125 3.52 -10.85 -10.56
CA LEU A 125 2.37 -11.59 -11.06
C LEU A 125 2.26 -12.94 -10.34
N VAL A 126 1.04 -13.38 -10.06
CA VAL A 126 0.77 -14.71 -9.52
C VAL A 126 1.13 -15.80 -10.55
N LYS A 127 0.98 -15.48 -11.84
CA LYS A 127 1.30 -16.37 -12.97
C LYS A 127 1.75 -15.53 -14.16
N GLY A 128 2.79 -15.97 -14.84
CA GLY A 128 3.37 -15.29 -16.00
C GLY A 128 4.62 -14.48 -15.64
N ASP A 129 5.18 -13.83 -16.65
CA ASP A 129 6.38 -13.01 -16.53
C ASP A 129 6.01 -11.51 -16.65
N PRO A 130 6.30 -10.68 -15.64
CA PRO A 130 6.00 -9.26 -15.68
C PRO A 130 6.59 -8.51 -16.87
N GLY A 131 7.79 -8.91 -17.33
CA GLY A 131 8.48 -8.26 -18.46
C GLY A 131 7.80 -8.48 -19.81
N THR A 132 7.00 -9.53 -19.94
CA THR A 132 6.33 -9.88 -21.20
C THR A 132 4.82 -9.74 -21.15
N ALA A 133 4.24 -9.58 -19.96
CA ALA A 133 2.80 -9.63 -19.74
C ALA A 133 2.01 -8.60 -20.55
N LEU A 134 2.53 -7.37 -20.69
CA LEU A 134 1.92 -6.28 -21.48
C LEU A 134 2.74 -5.92 -22.72
N SER A 135 3.62 -6.78 -23.20
CA SER A 135 4.48 -6.50 -24.36
C SER A 135 3.74 -6.46 -25.70
N LYS A 136 2.58 -7.12 -25.77
CA LYS A 136 1.74 -7.15 -27.00
C LYS A 136 0.52 -6.27 -26.80
N PRO A 137 0.05 -5.57 -27.86
CA PRO A 137 -1.20 -4.83 -27.81
C PRO A 137 -2.39 -5.79 -27.53
N ASN A 138 -3.40 -5.28 -26.83
CA ASN A 138 -4.62 -6.02 -26.45
C ASN A 138 -4.38 -7.23 -25.54
N THR A 139 -3.34 -7.18 -24.71
CA THR A 139 -3.16 -8.14 -23.61
C THR A 139 -3.80 -7.60 -22.33
N VAL A 140 -4.34 -8.52 -21.54
CA VAL A 140 -4.96 -8.25 -20.22
C VAL A 140 -4.30 -9.14 -19.19
N VAL A 141 -4.06 -8.61 -18.01
CA VAL A 141 -3.41 -9.29 -16.87
C VAL A 141 -4.32 -9.25 -15.65
#